data_2287abf9ece1d01efbf85e4a49ecc71a
#
_entry.id   2287abf9ece1d01efbf85e4a49ecc71a
#
_cell.length_a   1.000
_cell.length_b   1.000
_cell.length_c   1.000
_cell.angle_alpha   90.00
_cell.angle_beta   90.00
_cell.angle_gamma   90.00
#
_symmetry.space_group_name_H-M   'P 1'
#
loop_
_entity.id
_entity.type
_entity.pdbx_description
1 polymer ?
#
loop_
_entity_poly.entity_id
_entity_poly.type
_entity_poly.pdbx_seq_one_letter_code
_entity_poly.pdbx_strand_id
1 'polypeptide(L)'
;MIQYNIHFLSDWHVGSGLSAGAQSDAQVLKDDKLLPYIPGKTIKGLLKDALMEMPGKYTNRELINQLFGYEVKDNDEKVIETKPGILRFSNAELPETERKEIIPELAEHLYSFQTSTTITEKGVAKPKSLRTMEVCLPVMLEGSIQCFDEGAIRDLKSDERDLLEKAFKWLRRLGVNRNRGLGRCRFTIKG
;
A
#
# COMPACT_ATOMS: atom_id res chain seq x y z
N MET A 1 11.40 4.22 16.61
CA MET A 1 10.42 4.53 15.53
C MET A 1 11.15 4.66 14.22
N ILE A 2 10.63 4.07 13.12
CA ILE A 2 11.15 4.26 11.75
C ILE A 2 10.19 5.17 11.00
N GLN A 3 10.71 6.19 10.33
CA GLN A 3 9.98 6.96 9.32
C GLN A 3 10.42 6.49 7.93
N TYR A 4 9.46 6.44 6.99
CA TYR A 4 9.73 6.04 5.62
C TYR A 4 8.95 6.90 4.64
N ASN A 5 9.47 6.99 3.41
CA ASN A 5 8.80 7.63 2.29
C ASN A 5 8.47 6.60 1.22
N ILE A 6 7.34 6.81 0.55
CA ILE A 6 6.93 6.09 -0.66
C ILE A 6 6.95 7.09 -1.81
N HIS A 7 7.94 6.99 -2.68
CA HIS A 7 8.02 7.82 -3.89
C HIS A 7 7.33 7.08 -5.04
N PHE A 8 6.17 7.54 -5.48
CA PHE A 8 5.53 7.02 -6.67
C PHE A 8 6.21 7.56 -7.93
N LEU A 9 6.49 6.66 -8.87
CA LEU A 9 7.19 6.92 -10.12
C LEU A 9 6.27 6.77 -11.35
N SER A 10 5.03 6.39 -11.12
CA SER A 10 3.94 6.32 -12.11
C SER A 10 2.63 6.58 -11.38
N ASP A 11 1.58 6.84 -12.14
CA ASP A 11 0.22 6.89 -11.61
C ASP A 11 -0.09 5.64 -10.79
N TRP A 12 -0.93 5.78 -9.79
CA TRP A 12 -1.23 4.69 -8.88
C TRP A 12 -2.69 4.72 -8.43
N HIS A 13 -3.19 3.56 -8.04
CA HIS A 13 -4.54 3.41 -7.52
C HIS A 13 -4.53 2.48 -6.30
N VAL A 14 -4.89 3.03 -5.16
CA VAL A 14 -5.31 2.27 -3.97
C VAL A 14 -6.79 2.55 -3.80
N GLY A 15 -7.61 1.53 -4.05
CA GLY A 15 -9.05 1.68 -4.14
C GLY A 15 -9.72 1.91 -2.79
N SER A 16 -10.73 2.76 -2.78
CA SER A 16 -11.64 2.96 -1.65
C SER A 16 -12.67 1.84 -1.51
N GLY A 17 -12.86 1.02 -2.56
CA GLY A 17 -13.98 0.09 -2.69
C GLY A 17 -15.28 0.76 -3.15
N LEU A 18 -15.25 2.07 -3.41
CA LEU A 18 -16.40 2.84 -3.89
C LEU A 18 -16.29 3.09 -5.39
N SER A 19 -17.45 3.32 -6.04
CA SER A 19 -17.58 3.81 -7.41
C SER A 19 -18.28 5.16 -7.40
N ALA A 20 -17.96 6.03 -8.37
CA ALA A 20 -18.60 7.33 -8.56
C ALA A 20 -19.74 7.26 -9.59
N GLY A 21 -20.45 6.16 -9.67
CA GLY A 21 -21.55 5.98 -10.60
C GLY A 21 -21.09 6.11 -12.06
N ALA A 22 -21.63 7.10 -12.79
CA ALA A 22 -21.33 7.29 -14.21
C ALA A 22 -19.92 7.82 -14.51
N GLN A 23 -19.22 8.42 -13.53
CA GLN A 23 -17.91 9.04 -13.76
C GLN A 23 -16.75 8.05 -13.63
N SER A 24 -16.83 7.13 -12.68
CA SER A 24 -15.74 6.19 -12.43
C SER A 24 -16.23 4.90 -11.79
N ASP A 25 -15.77 3.76 -12.31
CA ASP A 25 -16.04 2.43 -11.76
C ASP A 25 -15.21 2.15 -10.48
N ALA A 26 -14.11 2.89 -10.29
CA ALA A 26 -13.25 2.75 -9.12
C ALA A 26 -12.62 4.09 -8.74
N GLN A 27 -12.71 4.45 -7.46
CA GLN A 27 -12.14 5.68 -6.90
C GLN A 27 -10.92 5.39 -6.04
N VAL A 28 -9.95 6.32 -6.07
CA VAL A 28 -8.81 6.35 -5.16
C VAL A 28 -9.30 6.62 -3.73
N LEU A 29 -8.66 6.00 -2.77
CA LEU A 29 -8.90 6.26 -1.34
C LEU A 29 -8.38 7.64 -0.96
N LYS A 30 -9.25 8.47 -0.39
CA LYS A 30 -9.00 9.86 -0.01
C LYS A 30 -9.37 10.09 1.45
N ASP A 31 -8.70 11.03 2.08
CA ASP A 31 -9.06 11.52 3.41
C ASP A 31 -10.20 12.56 3.34
N ASP A 32 -10.53 13.16 4.48
CA ASP A 32 -11.55 14.21 4.62
C ASP A 32 -11.22 15.52 3.89
N LYS A 33 -9.95 15.73 3.52
CA LYS A 33 -9.48 16.86 2.70
C LYS A 33 -9.34 16.50 1.21
N LEU A 34 -9.86 15.34 0.80
CA LEU A 34 -9.74 14.81 -0.56
C LEU A 34 -8.29 14.49 -0.97
N LEU A 35 -7.37 14.35 -0.02
CA LEU A 35 -5.98 14.01 -0.29
C LEU A 35 -5.78 12.48 -0.31
N PRO A 36 -4.90 11.96 -1.19
CA PRO A 36 -4.67 10.54 -1.30
C PRO A 36 -3.86 10.02 -0.11
N TYR A 37 -4.21 8.85 0.37
CA TYR A 37 -3.42 8.16 1.39
C TYR A 37 -3.47 6.64 1.22
N ILE A 38 -2.57 5.95 1.90
CA ILE A 38 -2.54 4.49 1.95
C ILE A 38 -2.68 4.05 3.39
N PRO A 39 -3.69 3.24 3.72
CA PRO A 39 -3.88 2.74 5.08
C PRO A 39 -2.66 1.94 5.57
N GLY A 40 -2.26 2.17 6.82
CA GLY A 40 -1.15 1.45 7.43
C GLY A 40 -1.33 -0.06 7.40
N LYS A 41 -2.58 -0.56 7.53
CA LYS A 41 -2.90 -1.99 7.39
C LYS A 41 -2.55 -2.54 6.01
N THR A 42 -2.75 -1.75 4.95
CA THR A 42 -2.43 -2.12 3.57
C THR A 42 -0.91 -2.24 3.40
N ILE A 43 -0.17 -1.25 3.89
CA ILE A 43 1.30 -1.24 3.84
C ILE A 43 1.86 -2.43 4.63
N LYS A 44 1.33 -2.66 5.84
CA LYS A 44 1.71 -3.81 6.68
C LYS A 44 1.52 -5.13 5.94
N GLY A 45 0.36 -5.34 5.31
CA GLY A 45 0.06 -6.55 4.53
C GLY A 45 1.04 -6.74 3.37
N LEU A 46 1.23 -5.70 2.55
CA LEU A 46 2.12 -5.75 1.39
C LEU A 46 3.58 -6.04 1.75
N LEU A 47 4.08 -5.47 2.85
CA LEU A 47 5.44 -5.74 3.33
C LEU A 47 5.57 -7.17 3.87
N LYS A 48 4.55 -7.66 4.58
CA LYS A 48 4.50 -9.06 5.01
C LYS A 48 4.52 -10.01 3.81
N ASP A 49 3.66 -9.77 2.82
CA ASP A 49 3.60 -10.59 1.61
C ASP A 49 4.93 -10.59 0.86
N ALA A 50 5.54 -9.40 0.70
CA ALA A 50 6.86 -9.26 0.09
C ALA A 50 7.94 -10.11 0.79
N LEU A 51 7.94 -10.13 2.13
CA LEU A 51 8.86 -10.96 2.92
C LEU A 51 8.58 -12.44 2.79
N MET A 52 7.30 -12.83 2.71
CA MET A 52 6.91 -14.23 2.54
C MET A 52 7.22 -14.77 1.14
N GLU A 53 7.23 -13.91 0.11
CA GLU A 53 7.63 -14.25 -1.26
C GLU A 53 9.15 -14.39 -1.44
N MET A 54 9.95 -13.78 -0.55
CA MET A 54 11.41 -13.88 -0.63
C MET A 54 11.90 -15.31 -0.37
N PRO A 55 12.99 -15.76 -1.04
CA PRO A 55 13.62 -17.04 -0.74
C PRO A 55 14.02 -17.12 0.73
N GLY A 56 13.75 -18.28 1.38
CA GLY A 56 13.94 -18.48 2.82
C GLY A 56 15.35 -18.22 3.35
N LYS A 57 16.37 -18.23 2.48
CA LYS A 57 17.75 -17.84 2.86
C LYS A 57 17.91 -16.36 3.22
N TYR A 58 16.93 -15.53 2.89
CA TYR A 58 16.95 -14.06 3.15
C TYR A 58 16.00 -13.63 4.27
N THR A 59 15.13 -14.53 4.73
CA THR A 59 14.05 -14.22 5.67
C THR A 59 13.91 -15.30 6.75
N ASN A 60 13.53 -14.86 7.96
CA ASN A 60 13.17 -15.73 9.06
C ASN A 60 11.65 -15.65 9.27
N ARG A 61 10.92 -16.75 9.06
CA ARG A 61 9.46 -16.80 9.19
C ARG A 61 8.97 -16.55 10.60
N GLU A 62 9.69 -17.01 11.61
CA GLU A 62 9.35 -16.78 13.02
C GLU A 62 9.40 -15.27 13.33
N LEU A 63 10.47 -14.61 12.90
CA LEU A 63 10.64 -13.17 13.06
C LEU A 63 9.54 -12.39 12.30
N ILE A 64 9.19 -12.80 11.07
CA ILE A 64 8.08 -12.19 10.31
C ILE A 64 6.78 -12.33 11.09
N ASN A 65 6.48 -13.51 11.61
CA ASN A 65 5.27 -13.76 12.38
C ASN A 65 5.22 -12.94 13.67
N GLN A 66 6.33 -12.79 14.37
CA GLN A 66 6.43 -11.94 15.56
C GLN A 66 6.17 -10.47 15.20
N LEU A 67 6.80 -9.97 14.14
CA LEU A 67 6.68 -8.58 13.73
C LEU A 67 5.31 -8.22 13.18
N PHE A 68 4.79 -9.04 12.27
CA PHE A 68 3.57 -8.73 11.51
C PHE A 68 2.31 -9.40 12.05
N GLY A 69 2.46 -10.44 12.88
CA GLY A 69 1.36 -11.28 13.33
C GLY A 69 1.03 -12.40 12.34
N TYR A 70 0.23 -13.36 12.79
CA TYR A 70 -0.20 -14.50 11.96
C TYR A 70 -1.52 -15.06 12.42
N GLU A 71 -2.15 -15.82 11.54
CA GLU A 71 -3.37 -16.58 11.81
C GLU A 71 -3.02 -18.05 12.07
N VAL A 72 -3.61 -18.62 13.10
CA VAL A 72 -3.61 -20.05 13.35
C VAL A 72 -4.85 -20.62 12.71
N LYS A 73 -4.68 -21.62 11.85
CA LYS A 73 -5.77 -22.28 11.15
C LYS A 73 -5.92 -23.72 11.62
N ASP A 74 -7.14 -24.23 11.59
CA ASP A 74 -7.43 -25.65 11.80
C ASP A 74 -7.15 -26.49 10.55
N ASN A 75 -7.47 -27.79 10.62
CA ASN A 75 -7.29 -28.73 9.50
C ASN A 75 -8.19 -28.41 8.29
N ASP A 76 -9.27 -27.65 8.49
CA ASP A 76 -10.21 -27.20 7.44
C ASP A 76 -9.88 -25.80 6.91
N GLU A 77 -8.66 -25.28 7.18
CA GLU A 77 -8.18 -23.94 6.84
C GLU A 77 -8.98 -22.78 7.47
N LYS A 78 -9.82 -23.04 8.47
CA LYS A 78 -10.54 -21.99 9.19
C LYS A 78 -9.62 -21.34 10.21
N VAL A 79 -9.66 -20.00 10.28
CA VAL A 79 -8.93 -19.23 11.29
C VAL A 79 -9.57 -19.49 12.66
N ILE A 80 -8.79 -20.09 13.56
CA ILE A 80 -9.19 -20.39 14.94
C ILE A 80 -8.61 -19.37 15.95
N GLU A 81 -7.49 -18.75 15.63
CA GLU A 81 -6.84 -17.76 16.47
C GLU A 81 -6.07 -16.76 15.59
N THR A 82 -6.05 -15.49 15.98
CA THR A 82 -5.19 -14.46 15.34
C THR A 82 -4.20 -13.94 16.38
N LYS A 83 -2.91 -14.10 16.09
CA LYS A 83 -1.83 -13.55 16.92
C LYS A 83 -1.35 -12.21 16.36
N PRO A 84 -1.57 -11.10 17.08
CA PRO A 84 -1.15 -9.78 16.60
C PRO A 84 0.36 -9.68 16.56
N GLY A 85 0.89 -8.97 15.56
CA GLY A 85 2.31 -8.63 15.52
C GLY A 85 2.60 -7.37 16.32
N ILE A 86 3.87 -7.17 16.64
CA ILE A 86 4.35 -6.04 17.44
C ILE A 86 4.52 -4.74 16.65
N LEU A 87 4.47 -4.79 15.29
CA LEU A 87 4.59 -3.59 14.46
C LEU A 87 3.23 -2.89 14.30
N ARG A 88 3.25 -1.57 14.49
CA ARG A 88 2.15 -0.64 14.20
C ARG A 88 2.55 0.30 13.07
N PHE A 89 1.71 0.39 12.06
CA PHE A 89 1.93 1.21 10.88
C PHE A 89 0.96 2.39 10.89
N SER A 90 1.48 3.61 10.73
CA SER A 90 0.62 4.76 10.42
C SER A 90 0.09 4.65 8.98
N ASN A 91 -0.94 5.41 8.66
CA ASN A 91 -1.22 5.67 7.25
C ASN A 91 0.00 6.34 6.62
N ALA A 92 0.18 6.10 5.31
CA ALA A 92 1.11 6.90 4.52
C ALA A 92 0.33 8.00 3.83
N GLU A 93 0.70 9.24 4.09
CA GLU A 93 0.00 10.45 3.69
C GLU A 93 0.98 11.42 3.02
N LEU A 94 0.48 12.45 2.34
CA LEU A 94 1.34 13.53 1.86
C LEU A 94 2.10 14.17 3.04
N PRO A 95 3.32 14.70 2.81
CA PRO A 95 4.04 15.45 3.84
C PRO A 95 3.18 16.55 4.44
N GLU A 96 3.31 16.78 5.74
CA GLU A 96 2.50 17.75 6.48
C GLU A 96 2.58 19.16 5.90
N THR A 97 3.72 19.53 5.34
CA THR A 97 3.93 20.80 4.64
C THR A 97 3.06 20.91 3.40
N GLU A 98 3.01 19.86 2.57
CA GLU A 98 2.18 19.83 1.37
C GLU A 98 0.69 19.78 1.73
N ARG A 99 0.30 18.98 2.74
CA ARG A 99 -1.09 18.90 3.21
C ARG A 99 -1.68 20.21 3.71
N LYS A 100 -0.85 21.12 4.20
CA LYS A 100 -1.28 22.47 4.65
C LYS A 100 -1.48 23.43 3.49
N GLU A 101 -0.72 23.28 2.43
CA GLU A 101 -0.76 24.15 1.26
C GLU A 101 -1.85 23.77 0.25
N ILE A 102 -2.24 22.47 0.21
CA ILE A 102 -3.24 21.98 -0.75
C ILE A 102 -4.63 22.28 -0.21
N ILE A 103 -5.31 23.23 -0.84
CA ILE A 103 -6.73 23.53 -0.62
C ILE A 103 -7.61 22.53 -1.42
N PRO A 104 -8.89 22.34 -1.08
CA PRO A 104 -9.76 21.36 -1.74
C PRO A 104 -9.83 21.52 -3.27
N GLU A 105 -9.81 22.76 -3.77
CA GLU A 105 -9.85 23.05 -5.20
C GLU A 105 -8.59 22.59 -5.94
N LEU A 106 -7.45 22.51 -5.25
CA LEU A 106 -6.21 21.97 -5.81
C LEU A 106 -6.11 20.47 -5.66
N ALA A 107 -6.81 19.87 -4.69
CA ALA A 107 -6.75 18.43 -4.45
C ALA A 107 -7.23 17.62 -5.66
N GLU A 108 -8.19 18.12 -6.44
CA GLU A 108 -8.69 17.46 -7.64
C GLU A 108 -7.61 17.26 -8.71
N HIS A 109 -6.63 18.15 -8.78
CA HIS A 109 -5.51 18.05 -9.72
C HIS A 109 -4.49 16.96 -9.38
N LEU A 110 -4.62 16.32 -8.21
CA LEU A 110 -3.84 15.12 -7.86
C LEU A 110 -4.34 13.85 -8.56
N TYR A 111 -5.47 13.93 -9.25
CA TYR A 111 -6.13 12.78 -9.85
C TYR A 111 -6.32 12.93 -11.34
N SER A 112 -6.36 11.79 -12.02
CA SER A 112 -6.75 11.70 -13.42
C SER A 112 -7.60 10.45 -13.66
N PHE A 113 -8.14 10.29 -14.86
CA PHE A 113 -8.96 9.13 -15.21
C PHE A 113 -8.27 8.32 -16.30
N GLN A 114 -8.19 7.02 -16.08
CA GLN A 114 -7.72 6.07 -17.09
C GLN A 114 -8.89 5.21 -17.54
N THR A 115 -9.09 5.14 -18.85
CA THR A 115 -10.10 4.30 -19.46
C THR A 115 -9.48 3.04 -20.04
N SER A 116 -10.20 1.93 -19.94
CA SER A 116 -9.82 0.66 -20.53
C SER A 116 -11.04 -0.05 -21.11
N THR A 117 -10.81 -0.86 -22.14
CA THR A 117 -11.86 -1.68 -22.73
C THR A 117 -11.34 -3.10 -22.97
N THR A 118 -12.24 -4.05 -22.98
CA THR A 118 -11.89 -5.44 -23.34
C THR A 118 -11.88 -5.58 -24.84
N ILE A 119 -10.80 -6.10 -25.40
CA ILE A 119 -10.68 -6.42 -26.80
C ILE A 119 -11.06 -7.88 -27.03
N THR A 120 -11.89 -8.14 -28.04
CA THR A 120 -12.27 -9.49 -28.49
C THR A 120 -11.11 -10.16 -29.24
N GLU A 121 -11.19 -11.47 -29.47
CA GLU A 121 -10.22 -12.22 -30.27
C GLU A 121 -10.06 -11.68 -31.70
N LYS A 122 -11.10 -10.98 -32.20
CA LYS A 122 -11.10 -10.32 -33.53
C LYS A 122 -10.48 -8.93 -33.52
N GLY A 123 -9.86 -8.50 -32.40
CA GLY A 123 -9.25 -7.17 -32.27
C GLY A 123 -10.23 -6.00 -32.12
N VAL A 124 -11.53 -6.25 -31.90
CA VAL A 124 -12.57 -5.24 -31.79
C VAL A 124 -12.95 -5.05 -30.33
N ALA A 125 -13.28 -3.81 -29.92
CA ALA A 125 -13.73 -3.52 -28.58
C ALA A 125 -15.06 -4.26 -28.28
N LYS A 126 -15.11 -4.94 -27.12
CA LYS A 126 -16.32 -5.62 -26.67
C LYS A 126 -17.36 -4.56 -26.27
N PRO A 127 -18.60 -4.64 -26.72
CA PRO A 127 -19.67 -3.72 -26.31
C PRO A 127 -19.83 -3.72 -24.78
N LYS A 128 -20.10 -2.54 -24.20
CA LYS A 128 -20.31 -2.34 -22.74
C LYS A 128 -19.14 -2.80 -21.86
N SER A 129 -17.91 -2.76 -22.37
CA SER A 129 -16.71 -3.13 -21.62
C SER A 129 -15.80 -1.94 -21.27
N LEU A 130 -16.21 -0.72 -21.60
CA LEU A 130 -15.48 0.48 -21.18
C LEU A 130 -15.55 0.59 -19.67
N ARG A 131 -14.38 0.74 -19.06
CA ARG A 131 -14.22 0.96 -17.63
C ARG A 131 -13.36 2.19 -17.43
N THR A 132 -13.78 3.05 -16.52
CA THR A 132 -13.04 4.24 -16.13
C THR A 132 -12.58 4.08 -14.69
N MET A 133 -11.30 4.29 -14.45
CA MET A 133 -10.70 4.21 -13.14
C MET A 133 -10.01 5.53 -12.83
N GLU A 134 -10.30 6.09 -11.66
CA GLU A 134 -9.55 7.23 -11.14
C GLU A 134 -8.16 6.74 -10.71
N VAL A 135 -7.13 7.51 -11.00
CA VAL A 135 -5.75 7.26 -10.57
C VAL A 135 -5.19 8.52 -9.92
N CYS A 136 -4.30 8.33 -8.96
CA CYS A 136 -3.53 9.43 -8.38
C CYS A 136 -2.22 9.61 -9.18
N LEU A 137 -1.86 10.85 -9.42
CA LEU A 137 -0.58 11.22 -10.03
C LEU A 137 0.61 10.83 -9.12
N PRO A 138 1.83 10.74 -9.67
CA PRO A 138 3.01 10.46 -8.87
C PRO A 138 3.23 11.52 -7.78
N VAL A 139 3.20 11.08 -6.54
CA VAL A 139 3.45 11.89 -5.34
C VAL A 139 4.38 11.15 -4.39
N MET A 140 4.88 11.83 -3.38
CA MET A 140 5.57 11.23 -2.25
C MET A 140 4.62 11.14 -1.06
N LEU A 141 4.53 9.97 -0.43
CA LEU A 141 3.82 9.77 0.82
C LEU A 141 4.79 9.45 1.94
N GLU A 142 4.48 9.91 3.14
CA GLU A 142 5.26 9.66 4.36
C GLU A 142 4.48 8.78 5.32
N GLY A 143 5.16 7.83 5.94
CA GLY A 143 4.58 6.99 6.97
C GLY A 143 5.57 6.64 8.06
N SER A 144 5.08 6.02 9.12
CA SER A 144 5.91 5.58 10.24
C SER A 144 5.58 4.16 10.69
N ILE A 145 6.57 3.51 11.28
CA ILE A 145 6.46 2.21 11.91
C ILE A 145 6.93 2.33 13.35
N GLN A 146 6.10 1.89 14.28
CA GLN A 146 6.43 1.78 15.69
C GLN A 146 6.44 0.30 16.09
N CYS A 147 7.34 -0.05 16.99
CA CYS A 147 7.38 -1.38 17.58
C CYS A 147 6.78 -1.31 18.98
N PHE A 148 5.74 -2.10 19.23
CA PHE A 148 5.08 -2.25 20.52
C PHE A 148 5.32 -3.66 21.04
N ASP A 149 5.99 -3.77 22.17
CA ASP A 149 6.29 -5.03 22.80
C ASP A 149 5.98 -4.94 24.29
N GLU A 150 5.29 -5.93 24.85
CA GLU A 150 4.86 -5.98 26.25
C GLU A 150 4.15 -4.69 26.74
N GLY A 151 3.40 -4.05 25.83
CA GLY A 151 2.63 -2.83 26.14
C GLY A 151 3.42 -1.52 26.09
N ALA A 152 4.70 -1.57 25.74
CA ALA A 152 5.57 -0.40 25.61
C ALA A 152 6.12 -0.22 24.19
N ILE A 153 6.45 1.03 23.85
CA ILE A 153 7.19 1.33 22.60
C ILE A 153 8.66 1.02 22.85
N ARG A 154 9.26 0.25 21.94
CA ARG A 154 10.70 0.02 21.92
C ARG A 154 11.32 0.27 20.56
N ASP A 155 12.62 0.40 20.55
CA ASP A 155 13.36 0.44 19.29
C ASP A 155 13.45 -0.95 18.64
N LEU A 156 13.56 -0.95 17.31
CA LEU A 156 13.79 -2.17 16.55
C LEU A 156 15.21 -2.69 16.77
N LYS A 157 15.33 -3.99 16.91
CA LYS A 157 16.62 -4.68 16.89
C LYS A 157 17.23 -4.61 15.50
N SER A 158 18.53 -4.87 15.39
CA SER A 158 19.25 -4.81 14.11
C SER A 158 18.65 -5.76 13.06
N ASP A 159 18.36 -7.00 13.42
CA ASP A 159 17.76 -8.02 12.55
C ASP A 159 16.33 -7.67 12.09
N GLU A 160 15.54 -7.05 12.99
CA GLU A 160 14.19 -6.55 12.68
C GLU A 160 14.24 -5.39 11.67
N ARG A 161 15.18 -4.46 11.86
CA ARG A 161 15.42 -3.35 10.95
C ARG A 161 15.89 -3.83 9.59
N ASP A 162 16.86 -4.73 9.55
CA ASP A 162 17.39 -5.32 8.31
C ASP A 162 16.30 -6.03 7.51
N LEU A 163 15.39 -6.72 8.22
CA LEU A 163 14.25 -7.38 7.58
C LEU A 163 13.31 -6.39 6.91
N LEU A 164 12.97 -5.30 7.61
CA LEU A 164 12.12 -4.23 7.03
C LEU A 164 12.80 -3.54 5.85
N GLU A 165 14.10 -3.28 5.91
CA GLU A 165 14.85 -2.71 4.79
C GLU A 165 14.84 -3.61 3.56
N LYS A 166 14.94 -4.93 3.74
CA LYS A 166 14.79 -5.90 2.65
C LYS A 166 13.39 -5.83 2.05
N ALA A 167 12.34 -5.79 2.89
CA ALA A 167 10.96 -5.68 2.43
C ALA A 167 10.76 -4.42 1.59
N PHE A 168 11.23 -3.26 2.05
CA PHE A 168 11.16 -2.00 1.32
C PHE A 168 11.89 -2.03 -0.02
N LYS A 169 13.05 -2.65 -0.09
CA LYS A 169 13.81 -2.79 -1.34
C LYS A 169 13.13 -3.77 -2.31
N TRP A 170 12.42 -4.76 -1.80
CA TRP A 170 11.71 -5.76 -2.60
C TRP A 170 10.41 -5.21 -3.21
N LEU A 171 9.67 -4.42 -2.43
CA LEU A 171 8.38 -3.87 -2.84
C LEU A 171 8.57 -2.68 -3.78
N ARG A 172 8.41 -2.91 -5.09
CA ARG A 172 8.63 -1.91 -6.15
C ARG A 172 7.36 -1.41 -6.79
N ARG A 173 6.21 -2.01 -6.47
CA ARG A 173 4.91 -1.65 -7.04
C ARG A 173 3.81 -1.84 -6.01
N LEU A 174 2.86 -0.93 -5.98
CA LEU A 174 1.80 -0.88 -5.01
C LEU A 174 0.47 -0.51 -5.67
N GLY A 175 -0.63 -1.13 -5.21
CA GLY A 175 -1.97 -0.83 -5.71
C GLY A 175 -2.46 -1.75 -6.83
N VAL A 176 -3.57 -1.34 -7.44
CA VAL A 176 -4.25 -2.06 -8.52
C VAL A 176 -3.51 -1.88 -9.84
N ASN A 177 -3.64 -2.84 -10.74
CA ASN A 177 -2.98 -2.82 -12.07
C ASN A 177 -1.45 -2.65 -12.03
N ARG A 178 -0.81 -3.04 -10.92
CA ARG A 178 0.65 -2.98 -10.75
C ARG A 178 1.43 -3.72 -11.86
N ASN A 179 0.82 -4.70 -12.52
CA ASN A 179 1.41 -5.42 -13.65
C ASN A 179 1.10 -4.76 -15.02
N ARG A 180 0.34 -3.65 -15.03
CA ARG A 180 -0.07 -2.91 -16.23
C ARG A 180 0.43 -1.46 -16.22
N GLY A 181 1.55 -1.20 -15.54
CA GLY A 181 2.22 0.12 -15.53
C GLY A 181 1.91 1.02 -14.36
N LEU A 182 0.86 0.74 -13.57
CA LEU A 182 0.51 1.55 -12.41
C LEU A 182 1.33 1.18 -11.17
N GLY A 183 1.37 2.12 -10.22
CA GLY A 183 1.85 1.93 -8.87
C GLY A 183 3.35 1.68 -8.72
N ARG A 184 4.15 1.99 -9.73
CA ARG A 184 5.60 1.89 -9.62
C ARG A 184 6.09 2.84 -8.54
N CYS A 185 6.82 2.31 -7.55
CA CYS A 185 7.24 3.11 -6.41
C CYS A 185 8.62 2.69 -5.88
N ARG A 186 9.17 3.54 -5.03
CA ARG A 186 10.39 3.29 -4.26
C ARG A 186 10.15 3.68 -2.81
N PHE A 187 10.46 2.76 -1.90
CA PHE A 187 10.51 3.04 -0.48
C PHE A 187 11.90 3.52 -0.08
N THR A 188 11.96 4.51 0.81
CA THR A 188 13.19 4.98 1.45
C THR A 188 12.95 5.17 2.94
N ILE A 189 13.90 4.76 3.78
CA ILE A 189 13.85 5.03 5.22
C ILE A 189 14.48 6.40 5.45
N LYS A 190 13.81 7.23 6.24
CA LYS A 190 14.42 8.48 6.75
C LYS A 190 15.46 8.11 7.79
N GLY A 191 16.66 8.63 7.63
CA GLY A 191 17.78 8.46 8.56
C GLY A 191 17.57 9.16 9.88
#